data_b6f397912f376bd3da31f8933930812e
#
_entry.id   b6f397912f376bd3da31f8933930812e
#
_cell.length_a   1.000
_cell.length_b   1.000
_cell.length_c   1.000
_cell.angle_alpha   90.00
_cell.angle_beta   90.00
_cell.angle_gamma   90.00
#
_symmetry.space_group_name_H-M   'P 1'
#
loop_
_entity.id
_entity.type
_entity.pdbx_description
1 polymer ?
#
loop_
_entity_poly.entity_id
_entity_poly.type
_entity_poly.pdbx_seq_one_letter_code
_entity_poly.pdbx_strand_id
1 'polypeptide(L)'
;MQFILASSSPRRLTLLTQIGRKPDAVVHADLDETPLKGELPRALADRLALAKAKTVAVQYPQAVVLAADTVVACGRRILPKAETEQEARDCLALLSGRRHRVHGGIAVVAPHKTWVRHVETVVRFKRLTAAEIDAYIASDEWRGKAGGYAIQGLAATYTMSINGSYPNIVGLCVYTAESLLAAAFQNA
;
A
#
# COMPACT_ATOMS: atom_id res chain seq x y z
N MET A 1 -4.53 11.83 23.05
CA MET A 1 -3.57 12.17 21.98
C MET A 1 -4.29 12.02 20.65
N GLN A 2 -4.13 12.97 19.73
CA GLN A 2 -4.78 12.97 18.40
C GLN A 2 -4.19 11.89 17.51
N PHE A 3 -5.02 11.22 16.69
CA PHE A 3 -4.62 10.24 15.71
C PHE A 3 -4.79 10.77 14.28
N ILE A 4 -3.71 10.86 13.52
CA ILE A 4 -3.69 11.35 12.15
C ILE A 4 -3.33 10.23 11.18
N LEU A 5 -4.10 10.09 10.09
CA LEU A 5 -3.74 9.25 8.95
C LEU A 5 -3.08 10.10 7.86
N ALA A 6 -1.79 9.90 7.63
CA ALA A 6 -1.05 10.55 6.55
C ALA A 6 -1.21 9.77 5.23
N SER A 7 -2.34 9.95 4.54
CA SER A 7 -2.63 9.20 3.31
C SER A 7 -3.75 9.84 2.49
N SER A 8 -3.63 9.82 1.17
CA SER A 8 -4.70 10.13 0.21
C SER A 8 -5.57 8.93 -0.17
N SER A 9 -5.22 7.72 0.31
CA SER A 9 -5.92 6.49 -0.07
C SER A 9 -7.19 6.27 0.76
N PRO A 10 -8.40 6.32 0.16
CA PRO A 10 -9.65 6.06 0.88
C PRO A 10 -9.72 4.62 1.40
N ARG A 11 -9.05 3.66 0.75
CA ARG A 11 -9.01 2.26 1.19
C ARG A 11 -8.34 2.09 2.55
N ARG A 12 -7.27 2.87 2.84
CA ARG A 12 -6.60 2.84 4.14
C ARG A 12 -7.50 3.34 5.25
N LEU A 13 -8.24 4.42 4.99
CA LEU A 13 -9.24 4.93 5.93
C LEU A 13 -10.31 3.88 6.21
N THR A 14 -10.84 3.24 5.16
CA THR A 14 -11.83 2.16 5.30
C THR A 14 -11.30 1.01 6.16
N LEU A 15 -10.06 0.54 5.89
CA LEU A 15 -9.44 -0.55 6.65
C LEU A 15 -9.25 -0.20 8.13
N LEU A 16 -8.84 1.02 8.45
CA LEU A 16 -8.70 1.48 9.83
C LEU A 16 -10.07 1.58 10.52
N THR A 17 -11.07 2.10 9.82
CA THR A 17 -12.44 2.20 10.36
C THR A 17 -13.03 0.82 10.66
N GLN A 18 -12.78 -0.18 9.82
CA GLN A 18 -13.24 -1.57 10.03
C GLN A 18 -12.72 -2.19 11.34
N ILE A 19 -11.53 -1.77 11.79
CA ILE A 19 -10.95 -2.24 13.07
C ILE A 19 -11.23 -1.28 14.24
N GLY A 20 -12.13 -0.32 14.08
CA GLY A 20 -12.47 0.67 15.11
C GLY A 20 -11.43 1.77 15.33
N ARG A 21 -10.42 1.89 14.46
CA ARG A 21 -9.37 2.93 14.52
C ARG A 21 -9.68 4.07 13.56
N LYS A 22 -10.67 4.89 13.92
CA LYS A 22 -11.01 6.08 13.14
C LYS A 22 -10.00 7.20 13.43
N PRO A 23 -9.28 7.74 12.42
CA PRO A 23 -8.41 8.88 12.64
C PRO A 23 -9.23 10.15 12.89
N ASP A 24 -8.68 11.07 13.70
CA ASP A 24 -9.26 12.39 13.95
C ASP A 24 -9.12 13.30 12.73
N ALA A 25 -8.07 13.09 11.92
CA ALA A 25 -7.88 13.77 10.65
C ALA A 25 -7.16 12.88 9.63
N VAL A 26 -7.43 13.15 8.35
CA VAL A 26 -6.73 12.55 7.21
C VAL A 26 -5.99 13.68 6.50
N VAL A 27 -4.66 13.57 6.42
CA VAL A 27 -3.79 14.60 5.85
C VAL A 27 -2.99 14.01 4.72
N HIS A 28 -2.97 14.69 3.56
CA HIS A 28 -2.13 14.28 2.46
C HIS A 28 -0.67 14.70 2.70
N ALA A 29 0.26 13.76 2.51
CA ALA A 29 1.68 14.07 2.50
C ALA A 29 2.12 14.29 1.05
N ASP A 30 2.43 15.52 0.70
CA ASP A 30 2.99 15.86 -0.61
C ASP A 30 4.51 15.62 -0.58
N LEU A 31 4.96 14.64 -1.35
CA LEU A 31 6.38 14.29 -1.49
C LEU A 31 6.66 13.55 -2.79
N ASP A 32 7.90 13.58 -3.23
CA ASP A 32 8.36 12.80 -4.38
C ASP A 32 8.42 11.31 -4.04
N GLU A 33 7.58 10.51 -4.70
CA GLU A 33 7.48 9.07 -4.55
C GLU A 33 8.40 8.30 -5.52
N THR A 34 9.22 8.99 -6.31
CA THR A 34 10.10 8.35 -7.32
C THR A 34 11.09 7.40 -6.65
N PRO A 35 11.22 6.14 -7.15
CA PRO A 35 12.23 5.21 -6.68
C PRO A 35 13.64 5.76 -6.88
N LEU A 36 14.51 5.58 -5.90
CA LEU A 36 15.93 5.91 -6.03
C LEU A 36 16.64 4.90 -6.95
N LYS A 37 17.74 5.32 -7.56
CA LYS A 37 18.52 4.43 -8.45
C LYS A 37 18.93 3.14 -7.73
N GLY A 38 18.46 2.01 -8.24
CA GLY A 38 18.75 0.69 -7.67
C GLY A 38 17.99 0.34 -6.37
N GLU A 39 17.03 1.16 -5.98
CA GLU A 39 16.23 0.92 -4.77
C GLU A 39 15.41 -0.36 -4.88
N LEU A 40 15.47 -1.19 -3.84
CA LEU A 40 14.69 -2.42 -3.77
C LEU A 40 13.24 -2.13 -3.38
N PRO A 41 12.26 -2.95 -3.83
CA PRO A 41 10.83 -2.74 -3.54
C PRO A 41 10.51 -2.56 -2.06
N ARG A 42 11.15 -3.36 -1.19
CA ARG A 42 11.02 -3.25 0.26
C ARG A 42 11.50 -1.90 0.79
N ALA A 43 12.71 -1.50 0.37
CA ALA A 43 13.31 -0.24 0.85
C ALA A 43 12.47 0.96 0.42
N LEU A 44 11.95 0.95 -0.81
CA LEU A 44 11.04 1.98 -1.32
C LEU A 44 9.77 2.09 -0.46
N ALA A 45 9.09 0.97 -0.20
CA ALA A 45 7.86 0.98 0.60
C ALA A 45 8.10 1.53 2.01
N ASP A 46 9.18 1.09 2.68
CA ASP A 46 9.51 1.51 4.04
C ASP A 46 9.93 3.00 4.08
N ARG A 47 10.73 3.45 3.10
CA ARG A 47 11.17 4.85 2.97
C ARG A 47 9.98 5.78 2.76
N LEU A 48 9.10 5.46 1.81
CA LEU A 48 7.94 6.30 1.51
C LEU A 48 6.96 6.36 2.67
N ALA A 49 6.69 5.24 3.34
CA ALA A 49 5.85 5.23 4.53
C ALA A 49 6.41 6.14 5.62
N LEU A 50 7.71 6.04 5.91
CA LEU A 50 8.37 6.87 6.91
C LEU A 50 8.39 8.35 6.51
N ALA A 51 8.70 8.67 5.26
CA ALA A 51 8.72 10.04 4.77
C ALA A 51 7.34 10.69 4.90
N LYS A 52 6.26 10.00 4.47
CA LYS A 52 4.88 10.47 4.61
C LYS A 52 4.52 10.76 6.07
N ALA A 53 4.84 9.84 6.97
CA ALA A 53 4.55 10.02 8.39
C ALA A 53 5.29 11.22 8.98
N LYS A 54 6.58 11.38 8.68
CA LYS A 54 7.41 12.50 9.16
C LYS A 54 6.93 13.84 8.63
N THR A 55 6.61 13.93 7.33
CA THR A 55 6.13 15.18 6.71
C THR A 55 4.87 15.71 7.42
N VAL A 56 3.93 14.81 7.75
CA VAL A 56 2.71 15.21 8.46
C VAL A 56 2.98 15.44 9.94
N ALA A 57 3.85 14.67 10.59
CA ALA A 57 4.16 14.82 12.02
C ALA A 57 4.76 16.19 12.35
N VAL A 58 5.47 16.84 11.44
CA VAL A 58 5.97 18.22 11.62
C VAL A 58 4.83 19.21 11.86
N GLN A 59 3.68 19.01 11.21
CA GLN A 59 2.49 19.85 11.36
C GLN A 59 1.68 19.50 12.62
N TYR A 60 1.86 18.29 13.16
CA TYR A 60 1.11 17.76 14.30
C TYR A 60 2.05 17.15 15.34
N PRO A 61 2.92 17.97 16.00
CA PRO A 61 4.03 17.47 16.83
C PRO A 61 3.58 16.69 18.08
N GLN A 62 2.32 16.84 18.51
CA GLN A 62 1.74 16.14 19.66
C GLN A 62 0.81 14.99 19.27
N ALA A 63 0.72 14.66 17.98
CA ALA A 63 -0.16 13.60 17.49
C ALA A 63 0.59 12.27 17.27
N VAL A 64 -0.19 11.20 17.22
CA VAL A 64 0.25 9.92 16.63
C VAL A 64 -0.10 9.95 15.15
N VAL A 65 0.90 9.91 14.28
CA VAL A 65 0.74 9.93 12.83
C VAL A 65 1.06 8.58 12.25
N LEU A 66 0.10 7.94 11.57
CA LEU A 66 0.28 6.71 10.81
C LEU A 66 0.33 7.01 9.33
N ALA A 67 1.32 6.46 8.64
CA ALA A 67 1.38 6.42 7.19
C ALA A 67 1.68 5.00 6.70
N ALA A 68 1.33 4.73 5.46
CA ALA A 68 1.71 3.50 4.78
C ALA A 68 2.02 3.76 3.31
N ASP A 69 2.83 2.90 2.74
CA ASP A 69 3.05 2.84 1.30
C ASP A 69 2.94 1.42 0.79
N THR A 70 2.54 1.26 -0.48
CA THR A 70 2.29 -0.04 -1.10
C THR A 70 3.01 -0.11 -2.43
N VAL A 71 3.94 -1.05 -2.54
CA VAL A 71 4.74 -1.30 -3.74
C VAL A 71 4.48 -2.71 -4.24
N VAL A 72 4.10 -2.85 -5.51
CA VAL A 72 3.97 -4.15 -6.18
C VAL A 72 5.23 -4.44 -6.98
N ALA A 73 5.75 -5.65 -6.85
CA ALA A 73 6.96 -6.05 -7.55
C ALA A 73 6.93 -7.49 -8.06
N CYS A 74 7.44 -7.69 -9.26
CA CYS A 74 7.72 -9.03 -9.81
C CYS A 74 9.24 -9.26 -9.78
N GLY A 75 9.70 -10.12 -8.86
CA GLY A 75 11.11 -10.21 -8.52
C GLY A 75 11.62 -8.88 -7.94
N ARG A 76 12.64 -8.30 -8.57
CA ARG A 76 13.19 -6.97 -8.19
C ARG A 76 12.57 -5.80 -8.96
N ARG A 77 11.77 -6.10 -10.00
CA ARG A 77 11.14 -5.09 -10.83
C ARG A 77 9.93 -4.51 -10.10
N ILE A 78 10.01 -3.24 -9.75
CA ILE A 78 8.90 -2.45 -9.23
C ILE A 78 7.94 -2.17 -10.38
N LEU A 79 6.64 -2.38 -10.15
CA LEU A 79 5.58 -2.03 -11.08
C LEU A 79 5.02 -0.65 -10.71
N PRO A 80 4.76 0.22 -11.70
CA PRO A 80 4.25 1.55 -11.43
C PRO A 80 2.80 1.52 -10.91
N LYS A 81 2.34 2.66 -10.42
CA LYS A 81 0.91 2.97 -10.37
C LYS A 81 0.49 3.24 -11.80
N ALA A 82 -0.39 2.40 -12.36
CA ALA A 82 -0.81 2.54 -13.75
C ALA A 82 -1.70 3.78 -13.92
N GLU A 83 -1.24 4.73 -14.72
CA GLU A 83 -1.97 5.95 -15.08
C GLU A 83 -2.49 5.88 -16.53
N THR A 84 -1.90 5.03 -17.35
CA THR A 84 -2.30 4.77 -18.73
C THR A 84 -2.75 3.34 -18.94
N GLU A 85 -3.61 3.12 -19.94
CA GLU A 85 -4.04 1.77 -20.35
C GLU A 85 -2.85 0.87 -20.69
N GLN A 86 -1.84 1.41 -21.39
CA GLN A 86 -0.67 0.65 -21.78
C GLN A 86 0.13 0.16 -20.56
N GLU A 87 0.33 1.03 -19.57
CA GLU A 87 0.99 0.62 -18.30
C GLU A 87 0.22 -0.47 -17.58
N ALA A 88 -1.10 -0.39 -17.55
CA ALA A 88 -1.94 -1.42 -16.96
C ALA A 88 -1.84 -2.75 -17.71
N ARG A 89 -1.87 -2.72 -19.05
CA ARG A 89 -1.66 -3.91 -19.90
C ARG A 89 -0.30 -4.54 -19.66
N ASP A 90 0.76 -3.75 -19.63
CA ASP A 90 2.12 -4.21 -19.39
C ASP A 90 2.27 -4.85 -18.00
N CYS A 91 1.64 -4.26 -16.97
CA CYS A 91 1.58 -4.83 -15.64
C CYS A 91 0.88 -6.19 -15.64
N LEU A 92 -0.33 -6.28 -16.20
CA LEU A 92 -1.11 -7.52 -16.25
C LEU A 92 -0.39 -8.62 -17.05
N ALA A 93 0.20 -8.28 -18.19
CA ALA A 93 1.00 -9.21 -18.99
C ALA A 93 2.20 -9.76 -18.21
N LEU A 94 2.88 -8.89 -17.43
CA LEU A 94 3.98 -9.31 -16.59
C LEU A 94 3.52 -10.20 -15.44
N LEU A 95 2.37 -9.92 -14.83
CA LEU A 95 1.83 -10.66 -13.67
C LEU A 95 1.15 -11.97 -14.06
N SER A 96 0.71 -12.13 -15.32
CA SER A 96 0.02 -13.28 -15.86
C SER A 96 0.81 -14.57 -15.61
N GLY A 97 0.20 -15.54 -14.92
CA GLY A 97 0.77 -16.85 -14.61
C GLY A 97 1.90 -16.83 -13.57
N ARG A 98 2.14 -15.71 -12.90
CA ARG A 98 3.31 -15.54 -12.01
C ARG A 98 2.91 -15.26 -10.57
N ARG A 99 3.90 -15.48 -9.70
CA ARG A 99 3.89 -14.95 -8.33
C ARG A 99 4.51 -13.56 -8.35
N HIS A 100 3.91 -12.66 -7.61
CA HIS A 100 4.45 -11.32 -7.36
C HIS A 100 4.31 -10.98 -5.88
N ARG A 101 4.99 -9.92 -5.46
CA ARG A 101 5.00 -9.47 -4.08
C ARG A 101 4.35 -8.10 -3.96
N VAL A 102 3.57 -7.96 -2.91
CA VAL A 102 3.05 -6.67 -2.44
C VAL A 102 3.78 -6.32 -1.16
N HIS A 103 4.61 -5.30 -1.24
CA HIS A 103 5.40 -4.75 -0.15
C HIS A 103 4.63 -3.60 0.49
N GLY A 104 4.23 -3.76 1.75
CA GLY A 104 3.61 -2.71 2.55
C GLY A 104 4.63 -2.16 3.54
N GLY A 105 5.00 -0.90 3.40
CA GLY A 105 5.69 -0.14 4.44
C GLY A 105 4.65 0.53 5.34
N ILE A 106 4.83 0.45 6.67
CA ILE A 106 3.95 1.08 7.66
C ILE A 106 4.82 1.82 8.65
N ALA A 107 4.56 3.11 8.81
CA ALA A 107 5.27 3.96 9.76
C ALA A 107 4.29 4.63 10.73
N VAL A 108 4.66 4.66 12.00
CA VAL A 108 3.99 5.44 13.04
C VAL A 108 5.00 6.38 13.66
N VAL A 109 4.69 7.66 13.68
CA VAL A 109 5.47 8.71 14.33
C VAL A 109 4.63 9.26 15.49
N ALA A 110 5.17 9.18 16.69
CA ALA A 110 4.61 9.77 17.90
C ALA A 110 5.65 10.72 18.52
N PRO A 111 5.27 11.61 19.46
CA PRO A 111 6.20 12.59 20.06
C PRO A 111 7.45 11.96 20.67
N HIS A 112 7.31 10.77 21.23
CA HIS A 112 8.38 10.08 21.98
C HIS A 112 9.14 9.05 21.12
N LYS A 113 8.56 8.55 19.99
CA LYS A 113 9.17 7.45 19.23
C LYS A 113 8.63 7.33 17.81
N THR A 114 9.45 6.74 16.95
CA THR A 114 9.09 6.37 15.57
C THR A 114 9.21 4.85 15.40
N TRP A 115 8.24 4.25 14.76
CA TRP A 115 8.24 2.83 14.38
C TRP A 115 8.08 2.69 12.87
N VAL A 116 8.81 1.75 12.30
CA VAL A 116 8.63 1.32 10.91
C VAL A 116 8.54 -0.19 10.88
N ARG A 117 7.58 -0.72 10.12
CA ARG A 117 7.43 -2.15 9.87
C ARG A 117 7.18 -2.40 8.40
N HIS A 118 7.73 -3.52 7.95
CA HIS A 118 7.53 -4.04 6.61
C HIS A 118 6.61 -5.26 6.65
N VAL A 119 5.67 -5.33 5.69
CA VAL A 119 4.81 -6.49 5.48
C VAL A 119 4.91 -6.92 4.04
N GLU A 120 5.25 -8.19 3.81
CA GLU A 120 5.26 -8.80 2.48
C GLU A 120 4.07 -9.73 2.33
N THR A 121 3.39 -9.63 1.18
CA THR A 121 2.32 -10.56 0.80
C THR A 121 2.59 -11.06 -0.60
N VAL A 122 2.60 -12.37 -0.78
CA VAL A 122 2.78 -13.02 -2.08
C VAL A 122 1.42 -13.29 -2.69
N VAL A 123 1.22 -12.83 -3.92
CA VAL A 123 0.01 -13.07 -4.71
C VAL A 123 0.39 -13.89 -5.94
N ARG A 124 -0.43 -14.88 -6.28
CA ARG A 124 -0.26 -15.68 -7.49
C ARG A 124 -1.47 -15.49 -8.41
N PHE A 125 -1.21 -15.02 -9.62
CA PHE A 125 -2.22 -14.95 -10.67
C PHE A 125 -2.23 -16.20 -11.53
N LYS A 126 -3.42 -16.55 -12.04
CA LYS A 126 -3.55 -17.49 -13.14
C LYS A 126 -2.94 -16.92 -14.43
N ARG A 127 -2.71 -17.72 -15.43
CA ARG A 127 -2.39 -17.24 -16.77
C ARG A 127 -3.62 -16.53 -17.33
N LEU A 128 -3.45 -15.24 -17.72
CA LEU A 128 -4.52 -14.41 -18.29
C LEU A 128 -4.55 -14.60 -19.80
N THR A 129 -5.74 -14.67 -20.35
CA THR A 129 -5.97 -14.56 -21.79
C THR A 129 -6.02 -13.10 -22.23
N ALA A 130 -5.88 -12.84 -23.53
CA ALA A 130 -6.04 -11.48 -24.08
C ALA A 130 -7.42 -10.90 -23.75
N ALA A 131 -8.49 -11.68 -23.92
CA ALA A 131 -9.85 -11.28 -23.61
C ALA A 131 -10.05 -10.88 -22.13
N GLU A 132 -9.39 -11.56 -21.19
CA GLU A 132 -9.44 -11.22 -19.76
C GLU A 132 -8.70 -9.92 -19.47
N ILE A 133 -7.56 -9.70 -20.13
CA ILE A 133 -6.85 -8.42 -20.03
C ILE A 133 -7.72 -7.29 -20.58
N ASP A 134 -8.34 -7.49 -21.76
CA ASP A 134 -9.21 -6.49 -22.37
C ASP A 134 -10.43 -6.17 -21.48
N ALA A 135 -11.07 -7.18 -20.91
CA ALA A 135 -12.18 -7.01 -19.98
C ALA A 135 -11.75 -6.25 -18.71
N TYR A 136 -10.55 -6.53 -18.20
CA TYR A 136 -10.03 -5.82 -17.03
C TYR A 136 -9.71 -4.36 -17.34
N ILE A 137 -9.12 -4.08 -18.49
CA ILE A 137 -8.87 -2.71 -18.94
C ILE A 137 -10.17 -1.93 -19.07
N ALA A 138 -11.20 -2.55 -19.68
CA ALA A 138 -12.52 -1.93 -19.83
C ALA A 138 -13.23 -1.63 -18.50
N SER A 139 -12.87 -2.31 -17.41
CA SER A 139 -13.43 -2.06 -16.06
C SER A 139 -12.92 -0.78 -15.40
N ASP A 140 -11.84 -0.20 -15.89
CA ASP A 140 -11.17 0.99 -15.34
C ASP A 140 -10.64 0.83 -13.89
N GLU A 141 -10.71 -0.39 -13.30
CA GLU A 141 -10.28 -0.67 -11.92
C GLU A 141 -8.77 -0.52 -11.71
N TRP A 142 -7.99 -0.47 -12.77
CA TRP A 142 -6.54 -0.38 -12.78
C TRP A 142 -6.01 1.03 -12.46
N ARG A 143 -6.82 2.09 -12.68
CA ARG A 143 -6.35 3.48 -12.58
C ARG A 143 -5.79 3.80 -11.21
N GLY A 144 -4.56 4.35 -11.17
CA GLY A 144 -3.86 4.71 -9.95
C GLY A 144 -3.54 3.54 -9.02
N LYS A 145 -3.55 2.30 -9.52
CA LYS A 145 -3.23 1.12 -8.70
C LYS A 145 -1.80 0.65 -8.95
N ALA A 146 -1.05 0.44 -7.87
CA ALA A 146 0.26 -0.18 -7.94
C ALA A 146 0.16 -1.57 -8.59
N GLY A 147 0.96 -1.81 -9.62
CA GLY A 147 0.88 -3.04 -10.41
C GLY A 147 -0.34 -3.15 -11.30
N GLY A 148 -1.10 -2.07 -11.48
CA GLY A 148 -2.23 -1.99 -12.42
C GLY A 148 -3.43 -2.84 -12.05
N TYR A 149 -3.64 -3.21 -10.76
CA TYR A 149 -4.82 -4.00 -10.38
C TYR A 149 -5.35 -3.67 -8.98
N ALA A 150 -6.65 -3.91 -8.79
CA ALA A 150 -7.34 -3.83 -7.52
C ALA A 150 -7.81 -5.23 -7.08
N ILE A 151 -7.25 -5.78 -5.98
CA ILE A 151 -7.59 -7.11 -5.48
C ILE A 151 -9.07 -7.24 -5.04
N GLN A 152 -9.70 -6.13 -4.71
CA GLN A 152 -11.10 -6.08 -4.24
C GLN A 152 -12.13 -6.12 -5.36
N GLY A 153 -11.69 -5.99 -6.63
CA GLY A 153 -12.53 -5.97 -7.81
C GLY A 153 -12.35 -7.22 -8.69
N LEU A 154 -12.47 -7.02 -9.99
CA LEU A 154 -12.41 -8.09 -10.99
C LEU A 154 -11.11 -8.91 -10.92
N ALA A 155 -9.97 -8.30 -10.51
CA ALA A 155 -8.70 -9.01 -10.35
C ALA A 155 -8.74 -10.11 -9.29
N ALA A 156 -9.73 -10.12 -8.38
CA ALA A 156 -9.94 -11.25 -7.46
C ALA A 156 -10.16 -12.57 -8.22
N THR A 157 -10.82 -12.53 -9.37
CA THR A 157 -11.06 -13.72 -10.21
C THR A 157 -9.80 -14.29 -10.86
N TYR A 158 -8.74 -13.50 -10.93
CA TYR A 158 -7.43 -13.89 -11.46
C TYR A 158 -6.50 -14.44 -10.38
N THR A 159 -6.84 -14.22 -9.11
CA THR A 159 -6.00 -14.57 -7.96
C THR A 159 -6.19 -16.03 -7.55
N MET A 160 -5.18 -16.85 -7.77
CA MET A 160 -5.19 -18.29 -7.41
C MET A 160 -4.87 -18.51 -5.93
N SER A 161 -3.97 -17.69 -5.37
CA SER A 161 -3.57 -17.80 -3.96
C SER A 161 -2.95 -16.51 -3.44
N ILE A 162 -3.10 -16.31 -2.13
CA ILE A 162 -2.47 -15.25 -1.35
C ILE A 162 -1.74 -15.91 -0.19
N ASN A 163 -0.47 -15.55 0.02
CA ASN A 163 0.29 -15.92 1.21
C ASN A 163 0.74 -14.65 1.92
N GLY A 164 0.15 -14.37 3.08
CA GLY A 164 0.34 -13.15 3.85
C GLY A 164 -0.98 -12.43 4.17
N SER A 165 -0.94 -11.12 4.25
CA SER A 165 -2.07 -10.28 4.65
C SER A 165 -2.86 -9.76 3.44
N TYR A 166 -4.12 -10.17 3.31
CA TYR A 166 -5.03 -9.60 2.29
C TYR A 166 -5.20 -8.08 2.45
N PRO A 167 -5.42 -7.52 3.66
CA PRO A 167 -5.49 -6.07 3.83
C PRO A 167 -4.22 -5.34 3.39
N ASN A 168 -3.04 -5.98 3.46
CA ASN A 168 -1.81 -5.42 2.93
C ASN A 168 -1.89 -5.19 1.41
N ILE A 169 -2.51 -6.11 0.66
CA ILE A 169 -2.71 -5.94 -0.79
C ILE A 169 -3.68 -4.80 -1.06
N VAL A 170 -4.72 -4.64 -0.25
CA VAL A 170 -5.68 -3.53 -0.34
C VAL A 170 -5.01 -2.18 -0.08
N GLY A 171 -4.00 -2.15 0.82
CA GLY A 171 -3.19 -0.96 1.06
C GLY A 171 -2.67 -0.75 2.49
N LEU A 172 -3.07 -1.59 3.47
CA LEU A 172 -2.61 -1.49 4.86
C LEU A 172 -2.78 -2.84 5.58
N CYS A 173 -1.71 -3.41 6.10
CA CYS A 173 -1.82 -4.54 7.02
C CYS A 173 -2.39 -4.06 8.37
N VAL A 174 -3.67 -4.31 8.61
CA VAL A 174 -4.36 -3.83 9.82
C VAL A 174 -3.82 -4.45 11.11
N TYR A 175 -3.35 -5.70 11.07
CA TYR A 175 -2.69 -6.35 12.21
C TYR A 175 -1.44 -5.56 12.66
N THR A 176 -0.57 -5.24 11.70
CA THR A 176 0.65 -4.50 11.98
C THR A 176 0.36 -3.05 12.37
N ALA A 177 -0.60 -2.40 11.69
CA ALA A 177 -1.02 -1.04 12.00
C ALA A 177 -1.56 -0.94 13.44
N GLU A 178 -2.45 -1.86 13.84
CA GLU A 178 -3.00 -1.92 15.20
C GLU A 178 -1.90 -2.12 16.25
N SER A 179 -0.99 -3.07 16.01
CA SER A 179 0.15 -3.31 16.92
C SER A 179 1.01 -2.06 17.15
N LEU A 180 1.26 -1.29 16.07
CA LEU A 180 2.05 -0.05 16.17
C LEU A 180 1.27 1.08 16.85
N LEU A 181 -0.02 1.22 16.55
CA LEU A 181 -0.87 2.23 17.18
C LEU A 181 -1.05 1.96 18.67
N ALA A 182 -1.29 0.69 19.06
CA ALA A 182 -1.37 0.31 20.45
C ALA A 182 -0.08 0.68 21.22
N ALA A 183 1.08 0.35 20.64
CA ALA A 183 2.38 0.71 21.25
C ALA A 183 2.60 2.23 21.33
N ALA A 184 2.10 3.00 20.35
CA ALA A 184 2.24 4.46 20.33
C ALA A 184 1.36 5.13 21.39
N PHE A 185 0.14 4.62 21.61
CA PHE A 185 -0.78 5.17 22.61
C PHE A 185 -0.53 4.71 24.04
N GLN A 186 0.11 3.54 24.26
CA GLN A 186 0.46 3.07 25.60
C GLN A 186 1.58 3.87 26.27
N ASN A 187 2.42 4.53 25.48
CA ASN A 187 3.58 5.30 25.97
C ASN A 187 3.35 6.82 25.85
N ALA A 188 2.10 7.22 25.76
CA ALA A 188 1.69 8.62 25.57
C ALA A 188 1.30 9.31 26.89
#